data_228c4e749fcd70b4bcc8d90eff958e72
#
_entry.id   228c4e749fcd70b4bcc8d90eff958e72
#
_cell.length_a   1.000
_cell.length_b   1.000
_cell.length_c   1.000
_cell.angle_alpha   90.00
_cell.angle_beta   90.00
_cell.angle_gamma   90.00
#
_symmetry.space_group_name_H-M   'P 1'
#
loop_
_entity.id
_entity.type
_entity.pdbx_description
1 polymer ?
#
loop_
_entity_poly.entity_id
_entity_poly.type
_entity_poly.pdbx_seq_one_letter_code
_entity_poly.pdbx_strand_id
1 'polypeptide(L)'
;MNMLKRIAIVVGYVLLIAAIIAVIVFAHLGAQQHRSTQQVTLFSINIDGAEGHSLIDEAAMHRWFKFHDVHPEGRTIEDVDLATLENVAMQHSAVAAANAFITHDGYIEMSIVQREPIMRLKVDGYDHYVARDGHVFKSTNGYAAYVPVVTGSYKPHFGNEYVGDIRELVLDSISAMHRHINDLEQMKFAIYRESKRAKERMKSVRDSVVQKSWFMSQEREESLEEALKLYKEAYEHRYNDEESVRQKNIAQLEKRQERIYNTINALRKRETDFQGLVQLVEYMLSNAFWSAEITQVVVSESGSTIKIYPLQTSLKQNKERIF
;
A
#
# COMPACT_ATOMS: atom_id res chain seq x y z
N MET A 1 69.38 -32.28 -9.73
CA MET A 1 68.48 -31.68 -10.77
C MET A 1 68.82 -30.22 -10.85
N ASN A 2 69.44 -29.76 -11.93
CA ASN A 2 70.06 -28.44 -12.05
C ASN A 2 69.07 -27.32 -11.83
N MET A 3 69.47 -26.29 -11.09
CA MET A 3 68.65 -25.08 -10.79
C MET A 3 68.00 -24.47 -12.02
N LEU A 4 68.65 -24.49 -13.17
CA LEU A 4 68.13 -24.09 -14.49
C LEU A 4 66.86 -24.89 -14.91
N LYS A 5 66.79 -26.21 -14.67
CA LYS A 5 65.62 -27.02 -15.01
C LYS A 5 64.39 -26.67 -14.12
N ARG A 6 64.62 -26.34 -12.85
CA ARG A 6 63.51 -25.89 -11.96
C ARG A 6 62.96 -24.55 -12.39
N ILE A 7 63.82 -23.61 -12.74
CA ILE A 7 63.40 -22.30 -13.24
C ILE A 7 62.62 -22.44 -14.56
N ALA A 8 63.09 -23.26 -15.50
CA ALA A 8 62.36 -23.52 -16.75
C ALA A 8 61.00 -24.14 -16.55
N ILE A 9 60.85 -25.04 -15.59
CA ILE A 9 59.55 -25.62 -15.25
C ILE A 9 58.58 -24.56 -14.66
N VAL A 10 59.04 -23.73 -13.72
CA VAL A 10 58.23 -22.67 -13.12
C VAL A 10 57.79 -21.64 -14.16
N VAL A 11 58.71 -21.21 -15.06
CA VAL A 11 58.36 -20.32 -16.18
C VAL A 11 57.36 -20.94 -17.11
N GLY A 12 57.44 -22.26 -17.40
CA GLY A 12 56.49 -22.99 -18.19
C GLY A 12 55.09 -23.00 -17.59
N TYR A 13 54.98 -23.21 -16.23
CA TYR A 13 53.69 -23.12 -15.55
C TYR A 13 53.10 -21.71 -15.53
N VAL A 14 53.90 -20.67 -15.35
CA VAL A 14 53.44 -19.28 -15.40
C VAL A 14 52.92 -18.92 -16.78
N LEU A 15 53.61 -19.34 -17.85
CA LEU A 15 53.15 -19.14 -19.22
C LEU A 15 51.84 -19.90 -19.53
N LEU A 16 51.71 -21.11 -19.00
CA LEU A 16 50.49 -21.90 -19.18
C LEU A 16 49.32 -21.25 -18.47
N ILE A 17 49.48 -20.78 -17.24
CA ILE A 17 48.45 -20.07 -16.49
C ILE A 17 48.06 -18.75 -17.21
N ALA A 18 49.04 -18.01 -17.69
CA ALA A 18 48.81 -16.80 -18.45
C ALA A 18 48.03 -17.06 -19.76
N ALA A 19 48.33 -18.15 -20.47
CA ALA A 19 47.57 -18.58 -21.64
C ALA A 19 46.11 -18.95 -21.33
N ILE A 20 45.88 -19.67 -20.22
CA ILE A 20 44.51 -19.99 -19.77
C ILE A 20 43.74 -18.73 -19.45
N ILE A 21 44.33 -17.79 -18.69
CA ILE A 21 43.69 -16.52 -18.39
C ILE A 21 43.37 -15.73 -19.65
N ALA A 22 44.30 -15.67 -20.61
CA ALA A 22 44.09 -15.00 -21.88
C ALA A 22 42.90 -15.60 -22.64
N VAL A 23 42.79 -16.94 -22.70
CA VAL A 23 41.67 -17.64 -23.36
C VAL A 23 40.33 -17.28 -22.66
N ILE A 24 40.30 -17.29 -21.32
CA ILE A 24 39.09 -16.93 -20.56
C ILE A 24 38.70 -15.47 -20.84
N VAL A 25 39.66 -14.54 -20.84
CA VAL A 25 39.40 -13.12 -21.12
C VAL A 25 38.90 -12.93 -22.54
N PHE A 26 39.53 -13.55 -23.54
CA PHE A 26 39.08 -13.49 -24.93
C PHE A 26 37.72 -14.11 -25.15
N ALA A 27 37.45 -15.24 -24.52
CA ALA A 27 36.11 -15.86 -24.57
C ALA A 27 35.05 -14.96 -23.94
N HIS A 28 35.37 -14.31 -22.83
CA HIS A 28 34.44 -13.38 -22.14
C HIS A 28 34.18 -12.13 -23.01
N LEU A 29 35.22 -11.51 -23.56
CA LEU A 29 35.09 -10.35 -24.43
C LEU A 29 34.32 -10.68 -25.73
N GLY A 30 34.58 -11.86 -26.33
CA GLY A 30 33.85 -12.32 -27.51
C GLY A 30 32.36 -12.59 -27.22
N ALA A 31 32.05 -13.15 -26.06
CA ALA A 31 30.67 -13.37 -25.63
C ALA A 31 29.91 -12.05 -25.38
N GLN A 32 30.57 -11.05 -24.78
CA GLN A 32 29.98 -9.72 -24.58
C GLN A 32 29.72 -9.01 -25.94
N GLN A 33 30.67 -9.04 -26.83
CA GLN A 33 30.55 -8.39 -28.16
C GLN A 33 29.45 -9.05 -29.01
N HIS A 34 29.21 -10.35 -28.84
CA HIS A 34 28.14 -11.05 -29.55
C HIS A 34 26.76 -10.67 -29.00
N ARG A 35 26.61 -10.50 -27.71
CA ARG A 35 25.36 -10.05 -27.06
C ARG A 35 25.03 -8.59 -27.39
N SER A 36 26.00 -7.68 -27.47
CA SER A 36 25.78 -6.26 -27.77
C SER A 36 25.32 -5.97 -29.19
N THR A 37 25.51 -6.93 -30.11
CA THR A 37 25.10 -6.79 -31.53
C THR A 37 23.88 -7.62 -31.88
N GLN A 38 23.49 -8.56 -31.03
CA GLN A 38 22.35 -9.46 -31.28
C GLN A 38 21.04 -8.72 -31.01
N GLN A 39 20.19 -8.62 -32.04
CA GLN A 39 18.84 -8.06 -31.90
C GLN A 39 17.87 -9.13 -31.41
N VAL A 40 16.89 -8.72 -30.60
CA VAL A 40 15.77 -9.54 -30.20
C VAL A 40 14.87 -9.76 -31.40
N THR A 41 14.81 -11.00 -31.88
CA THR A 41 14.01 -11.38 -33.07
C THR A 41 12.66 -11.98 -32.70
N LEU A 42 12.51 -12.45 -31.46
CA LEU A 42 11.28 -13.05 -30.96
C LEU A 42 11.05 -12.68 -29.49
N PHE A 43 9.85 -12.24 -29.19
CA PHE A 43 9.34 -12.06 -27.85
C PHE A 43 8.10 -12.93 -27.66
N SER A 44 8.22 -13.98 -26.87
CA SER A 44 7.14 -14.93 -26.57
C SER A 44 6.59 -14.66 -25.18
N ILE A 45 5.26 -14.66 -25.06
CA ILE A 45 4.57 -14.44 -23.80
C ILE A 45 3.74 -15.68 -23.49
N ASN A 46 4.07 -16.37 -22.40
CA ASN A 46 3.29 -17.47 -21.88
C ASN A 46 2.45 -16.98 -20.72
N ILE A 47 1.12 -17.17 -20.78
CA ILE A 47 0.18 -16.73 -19.77
C ILE A 47 -0.35 -17.97 -19.05
N ASP A 48 0.09 -18.13 -17.79
CA ASP A 48 -0.40 -19.16 -16.88
C ASP A 48 -1.57 -18.62 -16.06
N GLY A 49 -2.62 -19.41 -15.95
CA GLY A 49 -3.75 -19.10 -15.06
C GLY A 49 -5.09 -19.52 -15.65
N ALA A 50 -5.98 -19.81 -14.74
CA ALA A 50 -7.41 -20.14 -14.86
C ALA A 50 -7.82 -20.87 -16.16
N GLU A 51 -7.83 -22.19 -16.11
CA GLU A 51 -8.49 -23.01 -17.12
C GLU A 51 -9.91 -22.49 -17.40
N GLY A 52 -10.10 -21.94 -18.60
CA GLY A 52 -11.41 -21.44 -19.06
C GLY A 52 -11.75 -19.96 -18.78
N HIS A 53 -10.88 -19.17 -18.13
CA HIS A 53 -11.15 -17.77 -17.78
C HIS A 53 -9.97 -16.84 -18.10
N SER A 54 -9.71 -16.61 -19.40
CA SER A 54 -8.65 -15.66 -19.79
C SER A 54 -9.13 -14.22 -19.61
N LEU A 55 -8.47 -13.46 -18.74
CA LEU A 55 -8.67 -12.01 -18.56
C LEU A 55 -7.72 -11.19 -19.42
N ILE A 56 -6.65 -11.80 -19.91
CA ILE A 56 -5.65 -11.22 -20.80
C ILE A 56 -5.23 -12.27 -21.83
N ASP A 57 -4.87 -11.82 -23.01
CA ASP A 57 -4.26 -12.65 -24.03
C ASP A 57 -2.87 -12.13 -24.42
N GLU A 58 -2.09 -12.95 -25.12
CA GLU A 58 -0.77 -12.60 -25.60
C GLU A 58 -0.79 -11.32 -26.45
N ALA A 59 -1.76 -11.20 -27.36
CA ALA A 59 -1.89 -10.02 -28.22
C ALA A 59 -2.20 -8.75 -27.43
N ALA A 60 -2.98 -8.83 -26.35
CA ALA A 60 -3.24 -7.70 -25.46
C ALA A 60 -1.95 -7.27 -24.73
N MET A 61 -1.16 -8.25 -24.26
CA MET A 61 0.12 -7.95 -23.60
C MET A 61 1.14 -7.35 -24.56
N HIS A 62 1.24 -7.82 -25.78
CA HIS A 62 2.08 -7.17 -26.80
C HIS A 62 1.66 -5.72 -27.07
N ARG A 63 0.36 -5.44 -27.14
CA ARG A 63 -0.16 -4.04 -27.25
C ARG A 63 0.19 -3.21 -26.02
N TRP A 64 0.10 -3.79 -24.82
CA TRP A 64 0.46 -3.16 -23.55
C TRP A 64 1.92 -2.73 -23.51
N PHE A 65 2.85 -3.62 -23.87
CA PHE A 65 4.28 -3.29 -23.95
C PHE A 65 4.62 -2.25 -25.01
N LYS A 66 3.94 -2.29 -26.17
CA LYS A 66 4.08 -1.24 -27.20
C LYS A 66 3.58 0.12 -26.74
N PHE A 67 2.46 0.14 -26.02
CA PHE A 67 1.90 1.38 -25.46
C PHE A 67 2.85 2.04 -24.45
N HIS A 68 3.56 1.23 -23.65
CA HIS A 68 4.54 1.70 -22.67
C HIS A 68 5.96 1.88 -23.25
N ASP A 69 6.14 1.72 -24.55
CA ASP A 69 7.44 1.83 -25.24
C ASP A 69 8.56 0.94 -24.68
N VAL A 70 8.21 -0.24 -24.19
CA VAL A 70 9.16 -1.23 -23.64
C VAL A 70 9.19 -2.55 -24.43
N HIS A 71 8.48 -2.62 -25.56
CA HIS A 71 8.45 -3.83 -26.37
C HIS A 71 9.87 -4.19 -26.86
N PRO A 72 10.36 -5.44 -26.61
CA PRO A 72 11.78 -5.76 -26.79
C PRO A 72 12.17 -6.08 -28.24
N GLU A 73 11.24 -6.48 -29.10
CA GLU A 73 11.56 -6.87 -30.49
C GLU A 73 12.20 -5.73 -31.26
N GLY A 74 13.29 -6.03 -31.96
CA GLY A 74 14.07 -5.08 -32.75
C GLY A 74 15.08 -4.28 -31.95
N ARG A 75 15.08 -4.36 -30.61
CA ARG A 75 16.13 -3.79 -29.75
C ARG A 75 17.32 -4.74 -29.66
N THR A 76 18.49 -4.25 -29.29
CA THR A 76 19.61 -5.14 -28.95
C THR A 76 19.36 -5.79 -27.59
N ILE A 77 19.85 -7.02 -27.40
CA ILE A 77 19.67 -7.74 -26.13
C ILE A 77 20.22 -6.93 -24.94
N GLU A 78 21.30 -6.20 -25.15
CA GLU A 78 21.94 -5.36 -24.13
C GLU A 78 21.06 -4.17 -23.72
N ASP A 79 20.25 -3.64 -24.64
CA ASP A 79 19.37 -2.49 -24.40
C ASP A 79 18.03 -2.88 -23.76
N VAL A 80 17.74 -4.19 -23.64
CA VAL A 80 16.50 -4.65 -23.00
C VAL A 80 16.70 -4.81 -21.50
N ASP A 81 16.03 -3.95 -20.75
CA ASP A 81 15.92 -4.09 -19.30
C ASP A 81 14.75 -5.01 -18.93
N LEU A 82 15.08 -6.25 -18.58
CA LEU A 82 14.10 -7.27 -18.18
C LEU A 82 13.32 -6.83 -16.93
N ALA A 83 13.95 -6.18 -15.97
CA ALA A 83 13.29 -5.70 -14.76
C ALA A 83 12.24 -4.63 -15.08
N THR A 84 12.54 -3.71 -16.00
CA THR A 84 11.54 -2.74 -16.49
C THR A 84 10.42 -3.44 -17.23
N LEU A 85 10.70 -4.47 -18.03
CA LEU A 85 9.69 -5.24 -18.75
C LEU A 85 8.73 -5.96 -17.77
N GLU A 86 9.27 -6.62 -16.74
CA GLU A 86 8.49 -7.25 -15.66
C GLU A 86 7.65 -6.24 -14.90
N ASN A 87 8.24 -5.11 -14.51
CA ASN A 87 7.53 -4.04 -13.79
C ASN A 87 6.36 -3.47 -14.61
N VAL A 88 6.54 -3.29 -15.92
CA VAL A 88 5.45 -2.83 -16.81
C VAL A 88 4.37 -3.90 -16.96
N ALA A 89 4.74 -5.19 -17.02
CA ALA A 89 3.76 -6.26 -16.99
C ALA A 89 2.92 -6.24 -15.70
N MET A 90 3.59 -6.07 -14.55
CA MET A 90 2.94 -5.99 -13.23
C MET A 90 2.02 -4.77 -13.06
N GLN A 91 2.17 -3.71 -13.87
CA GLN A 91 1.22 -2.58 -13.86
C GLN A 91 -0.12 -2.93 -14.51
N HIS A 92 -0.18 -4.01 -15.30
CA HIS A 92 -1.46 -4.48 -15.83
C HIS A 92 -2.27 -5.14 -14.71
N SER A 93 -3.48 -4.62 -14.46
CA SER A 93 -4.30 -4.97 -13.29
C SER A 93 -4.63 -6.46 -13.14
N ALA A 94 -4.68 -7.21 -14.25
CA ALA A 94 -4.96 -8.64 -14.26
C ALA A 94 -3.71 -9.52 -14.11
N VAL A 95 -2.51 -8.93 -13.97
CA VAL A 95 -1.24 -9.68 -13.79
C VAL A 95 -0.93 -9.83 -12.31
N ALA A 96 -0.78 -11.06 -11.85
CA ALA A 96 -0.37 -11.39 -10.48
C ALA A 96 1.15 -11.46 -10.32
N ALA A 97 1.83 -12.03 -11.32
CA ALA A 97 3.28 -12.12 -11.38
C ALA A 97 3.75 -12.13 -12.82
N ALA A 98 4.95 -11.61 -13.07
CA ALA A 98 5.62 -11.67 -14.37
C ALA A 98 7.10 -11.97 -14.16
N ASN A 99 7.66 -12.81 -15.00
CA ASN A 99 9.08 -13.12 -15.01
C ASN A 99 9.57 -13.20 -16.46
N ALA A 100 10.60 -12.43 -16.78
CA ALA A 100 11.19 -12.37 -18.12
C ALA A 100 12.62 -12.92 -18.09
N PHE A 101 12.98 -13.69 -19.12
CA PHE A 101 14.33 -14.22 -19.26
C PHE A 101 14.77 -14.27 -20.73
N ILE A 102 16.08 -14.21 -20.93
CA ILE A 102 16.69 -14.36 -22.25
C ILE A 102 17.07 -15.83 -22.44
N THR A 103 16.59 -16.43 -23.53
CA THR A 103 16.94 -17.80 -23.89
C THR A 103 18.36 -17.87 -24.47
N HIS A 104 18.89 -19.10 -24.57
CA HIS A 104 20.21 -19.30 -25.13
C HIS A 104 20.32 -18.81 -26.57
N ASP A 105 19.24 -18.87 -27.34
CA ASP A 105 19.16 -18.44 -28.75
C ASP A 105 18.93 -16.92 -28.89
N GLY A 106 18.88 -16.17 -27.77
CA GLY A 106 18.72 -14.73 -27.77
C GLY A 106 17.29 -14.25 -27.98
N TYR A 107 16.29 -15.14 -27.79
CA TYR A 107 14.90 -14.73 -27.70
C TYR A 107 14.57 -14.27 -26.28
N ILE A 108 13.51 -13.48 -26.12
CA ILE A 108 12.99 -13.12 -24.82
C ILE A 108 11.70 -13.88 -24.61
N GLU A 109 11.64 -14.60 -23.51
CA GLU A 109 10.43 -15.27 -23.04
C GLU A 109 9.94 -14.59 -21.74
N MET A 110 8.63 -14.38 -21.66
CA MET A 110 7.97 -13.87 -20.47
C MET A 110 6.89 -14.84 -20.02
N SER A 111 6.99 -15.28 -18.79
CA SER A 111 5.93 -16.01 -18.11
C SER A 111 5.11 -15.04 -17.27
N ILE A 112 3.82 -15.01 -17.52
CA ILE A 112 2.85 -14.16 -16.80
C ILE A 112 1.88 -15.07 -16.06
N VAL A 113 1.72 -14.82 -14.76
CA VAL A 113 0.66 -15.45 -13.96
C VAL A 113 -0.51 -14.48 -13.91
N GLN A 114 -1.65 -14.91 -14.45
CA GLN A 114 -2.89 -14.13 -14.41
C GLN A 114 -3.51 -14.21 -13.01
N ARG A 115 -4.14 -13.10 -12.55
CA ARG A 115 -4.94 -13.12 -11.33
C ARG A 115 -6.20 -13.94 -11.51
N GLU A 116 -6.54 -14.70 -10.47
CA GLU A 116 -7.79 -15.47 -10.43
C GLU A 116 -8.86 -14.69 -9.69
N PRO A 117 -9.83 -14.07 -10.40
CA PRO A 117 -10.96 -13.44 -9.73
C PRO A 117 -11.85 -14.49 -9.08
N ILE A 118 -12.30 -14.22 -7.86
CA ILE A 118 -13.26 -15.06 -7.15
C ILE A 118 -14.67 -14.48 -7.15
N MET A 119 -14.80 -13.17 -7.36
CA MET A 119 -16.10 -12.49 -7.48
C MET A 119 -15.99 -11.22 -8.31
N ARG A 120 -17.14 -10.78 -8.83
CA ARG A 120 -17.31 -9.47 -9.47
C ARG A 120 -18.18 -8.59 -8.61
N LEU A 121 -17.64 -7.49 -8.13
CA LEU A 121 -18.35 -6.50 -7.33
C LEU A 121 -19.04 -5.49 -8.26
N LYS A 122 -20.38 -5.54 -8.34
CA LYS A 122 -21.18 -4.64 -9.18
C LYS A 122 -22.22 -3.92 -8.30
N VAL A 123 -21.78 -2.85 -7.65
CA VAL A 123 -22.57 -2.07 -6.68
C VAL A 123 -22.31 -0.59 -6.87
N ASP A 124 -23.35 0.24 -6.84
CA ASP A 124 -23.30 1.71 -6.79
C ASP A 124 -22.25 2.34 -7.76
N GLY A 125 -22.26 1.90 -9.02
CA GLY A 125 -21.31 2.36 -10.04
C GLY A 125 -19.94 1.67 -10.03
N TYR A 126 -19.65 0.81 -9.07
CA TYR A 126 -18.46 -0.05 -9.07
C TYR A 126 -18.67 -1.23 -10.00
N ASP A 127 -17.65 -1.55 -10.77
CA ASP A 127 -17.56 -2.75 -11.61
C ASP A 127 -16.14 -3.29 -11.57
N HIS A 128 -15.86 -4.07 -10.52
CA HIS A 128 -14.51 -4.56 -10.20
C HIS A 128 -14.53 -6.07 -10.02
N TYR A 129 -13.44 -6.70 -10.41
CA TYR A 129 -13.12 -8.04 -9.96
C TYR A 129 -12.34 -7.99 -8.64
N VAL A 130 -12.57 -8.98 -7.80
CA VAL A 130 -11.81 -9.22 -6.58
C VAL A 130 -11.13 -10.57 -6.73
N ALA A 131 -9.81 -10.58 -6.67
CA ALA A 131 -9.03 -11.80 -6.73
C ALA A 131 -8.91 -12.44 -5.33
N ARG A 132 -8.48 -13.71 -5.30
CA ARG A 132 -8.32 -14.50 -4.08
C ARG A 132 -7.35 -13.86 -3.07
N ASP A 133 -6.33 -13.19 -3.56
CA ASP A 133 -5.33 -12.47 -2.76
C ASP A 133 -5.86 -11.13 -2.16
N GLY A 134 -7.11 -10.76 -2.43
CA GLY A 134 -7.69 -9.49 -2.01
C GLY A 134 -7.39 -8.32 -2.94
N HIS A 135 -6.73 -8.56 -4.07
CA HIS A 135 -6.48 -7.54 -5.08
C HIS A 135 -7.76 -7.21 -5.84
N VAL A 136 -8.04 -5.91 -5.96
CA VAL A 136 -9.20 -5.40 -6.69
C VAL A 136 -8.73 -4.74 -7.98
N PHE A 137 -9.44 -5.05 -9.08
CA PHE A 137 -9.16 -4.45 -10.38
C PHE A 137 -10.43 -4.26 -11.18
N LYS A 138 -10.41 -3.29 -12.10
CA LYS A 138 -11.58 -2.97 -12.93
C LYS A 138 -11.90 -4.08 -13.91
N SER A 139 -13.18 -4.31 -14.12
CA SER A 139 -13.66 -5.11 -15.23
C SER A 139 -13.34 -4.41 -16.55
N THR A 140 -12.60 -5.07 -17.44
CA THR A 140 -12.28 -4.56 -18.79
C THR A 140 -13.27 -5.12 -19.82
N ASN A 141 -13.63 -4.30 -20.81
CA ASN A 141 -14.49 -4.73 -21.90
C ASN A 141 -13.79 -5.80 -22.75
N GLY A 142 -14.48 -6.92 -22.99
CA GLY A 142 -13.99 -7.98 -23.87
C GLY A 142 -13.66 -9.30 -23.18
N TYR A 143 -13.39 -9.29 -21.88
CA TYR A 143 -13.10 -10.50 -21.11
C TYR A 143 -13.98 -10.57 -19.86
N ALA A 144 -14.58 -11.71 -19.60
CA ALA A 144 -15.42 -11.94 -18.44
C ALA A 144 -15.05 -13.25 -17.76
N ALA A 145 -14.70 -13.18 -16.48
CA ALA A 145 -14.58 -14.36 -15.65
C ALA A 145 -15.96 -14.85 -15.21
N TYR A 146 -16.16 -16.15 -15.21
CA TYR A 146 -17.38 -16.77 -14.69
C TYR A 146 -17.27 -16.92 -13.17
N VAL A 147 -17.64 -15.84 -12.47
CA VAL A 147 -17.59 -15.76 -11.01
C VAL A 147 -18.88 -15.17 -10.46
N PRO A 148 -19.25 -15.45 -9.21
CA PRO A 148 -20.42 -14.85 -8.57
C PRO A 148 -20.39 -13.33 -8.62
N VAL A 149 -21.54 -12.71 -8.96
CA VAL A 149 -21.67 -11.26 -8.99
C VAL A 149 -22.22 -10.78 -7.66
N VAL A 150 -21.45 -9.95 -6.96
CA VAL A 150 -21.87 -9.29 -5.73
C VAL A 150 -22.59 -8.00 -6.09
N THR A 151 -23.82 -7.87 -5.62
CA THR A 151 -24.71 -6.72 -5.85
C THR A 151 -25.37 -6.25 -4.55
N GLY A 152 -26.22 -5.24 -4.61
CA GLY A 152 -26.98 -4.72 -3.47
C GLY A 152 -26.54 -3.32 -3.07
N SER A 153 -26.72 -3.01 -1.78
CA SER A 153 -26.43 -1.69 -1.23
C SER A 153 -25.07 -1.62 -0.52
N TYR A 154 -24.21 -2.63 -0.69
CA TYR A 154 -22.86 -2.64 -0.12
C TYR A 154 -22.06 -1.42 -0.61
N LYS A 155 -21.37 -0.76 0.31
CA LYS A 155 -20.51 0.38 0.00
C LYS A 155 -19.03 -0.02 0.17
N PRO A 156 -18.30 -0.19 -0.93
CA PRO A 156 -16.87 -0.45 -0.86
C PRO A 156 -16.13 0.64 -0.09
N HIS A 157 -15.06 0.28 0.58
CA HIS A 157 -14.23 1.22 1.33
C HIS A 157 -13.00 1.71 0.55
N PHE A 158 -13.03 1.55 -0.76
CA PHE A 158 -12.04 2.03 -1.73
C PHE A 158 -12.72 2.86 -2.82
N GLY A 159 -11.92 3.67 -3.53
CA GLY A 159 -12.43 4.51 -4.63
C GLY A 159 -12.76 3.69 -5.88
N ASN A 160 -13.70 4.18 -6.71
CA ASN A 160 -14.09 3.50 -7.96
C ASN A 160 -12.96 3.36 -8.99
N GLU A 161 -11.90 4.18 -8.88
CA GLU A 161 -10.72 4.08 -9.75
C GLU A 161 -9.59 3.24 -9.12
N TYR A 162 -9.82 2.70 -7.92
CA TYR A 162 -8.78 1.98 -7.20
C TYR A 162 -8.49 0.63 -7.85
N VAL A 163 -7.23 0.34 -8.02
CA VAL A 163 -6.67 -0.96 -8.42
C VAL A 163 -5.54 -1.27 -7.45
N GLY A 164 -5.57 -2.41 -6.81
CA GLY A 164 -4.55 -2.78 -5.84
C GLY A 164 -5.06 -3.71 -4.73
N ASP A 165 -4.20 -4.01 -3.79
CA ASP A 165 -4.53 -4.79 -2.60
C ASP A 165 -5.29 -3.94 -1.58
N ILE A 166 -6.50 -4.37 -1.21
CA ILE A 166 -7.36 -3.67 -0.25
C ILE A 166 -6.73 -3.64 1.13
N ARG A 167 -6.02 -4.68 1.54
CA ARG A 167 -5.37 -4.74 2.85
C ARG A 167 -4.25 -3.70 2.94
N GLU A 168 -3.43 -3.57 1.90
CA GLU A 168 -2.38 -2.54 1.84
C GLU A 168 -2.99 -1.14 1.91
N LEU A 169 -4.04 -0.86 1.13
CA LEU A 169 -4.76 0.41 1.15
C LEU A 169 -5.24 0.77 2.57
N VAL A 170 -5.82 -0.20 3.27
CA VAL A 170 -6.33 0.01 4.64
C VAL A 170 -5.18 0.23 5.62
N LEU A 171 -4.10 -0.55 5.54
CA LEU A 171 -2.92 -0.39 6.40
C LEU A 171 -2.26 0.97 6.20
N ASP A 172 -2.09 1.41 4.97
CA ASP A 172 -1.52 2.72 4.65
C ASP A 172 -2.40 3.87 5.14
N SER A 173 -3.71 3.75 4.95
CA SER A 173 -4.69 4.72 5.46
C SER A 173 -4.64 4.83 6.99
N ILE A 174 -4.61 3.70 7.69
CA ILE A 174 -4.50 3.67 9.16
C ILE A 174 -3.16 4.24 9.61
N SER A 175 -2.07 3.90 8.93
CA SER A 175 -0.74 4.42 9.24
C SER A 175 -0.65 5.94 9.09
N ALA A 176 -1.28 6.50 8.05
CA ALA A 176 -1.40 7.95 7.85
C ALA A 176 -2.21 8.60 8.98
N MET A 177 -3.33 7.98 9.39
CA MET A 177 -4.15 8.47 10.51
C MET A 177 -3.38 8.44 11.84
N HIS A 178 -2.58 7.40 12.10
CA HIS A 178 -1.74 7.35 13.30
C HIS A 178 -0.65 8.42 13.30
N ARG A 179 -0.03 8.72 12.15
CA ARG A 179 0.89 9.86 12.06
C ARG A 179 0.20 11.17 12.44
N HIS A 180 -1.02 11.39 11.94
CA HIS A 180 -1.78 12.59 12.28
C HIS A 180 -2.17 12.66 13.79
N ILE A 181 -2.49 11.52 14.42
CA ILE A 181 -2.71 11.44 15.87
C ILE A 181 -1.44 11.86 16.62
N ASN A 182 -0.28 11.37 16.22
CA ASN A 182 1.00 11.72 16.85
C ASN A 182 1.29 13.23 16.73
N ASP A 183 0.99 13.84 15.58
CA ASP A 183 1.15 15.30 15.40
C ASP A 183 0.24 16.09 16.37
N LEU A 184 -1.03 15.65 16.52
CA LEU A 184 -1.95 16.27 17.48
C LEU A 184 -1.47 16.10 18.92
N GLU A 185 -0.86 14.98 19.27
CA GLU A 185 -0.26 14.75 20.60
C GLU A 185 0.93 15.68 20.86
N GLN A 186 1.79 15.87 19.86
CA GLN A 186 2.89 16.82 19.97
C GLN A 186 2.37 18.25 20.19
N MET A 187 1.30 18.66 19.50
CA MET A 187 0.66 19.95 19.70
C MET A 187 0.10 20.08 21.13
N LYS A 188 -0.60 19.08 21.65
CA LYS A 188 -1.07 19.06 23.04
C LYS A 188 0.08 19.18 24.02
N PHE A 189 1.15 18.41 23.81
CA PHE A 189 2.33 18.45 24.67
C PHE A 189 3.00 19.82 24.69
N ALA A 190 3.03 20.54 23.55
CA ALA A 190 3.52 21.92 23.49
C ALA A 190 2.67 22.85 24.37
N ILE A 191 1.33 22.74 24.29
CA ILE A 191 0.40 23.54 25.12
C ILE A 191 0.59 23.21 26.61
N TYR A 192 0.72 21.94 26.98
CA TYR A 192 0.97 21.55 28.39
C TYR A 192 2.29 22.11 28.92
N ARG A 193 3.35 22.13 28.12
CA ARG A 193 4.63 22.75 28.51
C ARG A 193 4.50 24.24 28.73
N GLU A 194 3.71 24.92 27.87
CA GLU A 194 3.45 26.35 28.00
C GLU A 194 2.61 26.64 29.24
N SER A 195 1.53 25.91 29.49
CA SER A 195 0.72 26.01 30.71
C SER A 195 1.57 25.82 31.97
N LYS A 196 2.44 24.80 31.99
CA LYS A 196 3.37 24.59 33.11
C LYS A 196 4.27 25.81 33.37
N ARG A 197 4.90 26.34 32.30
CA ARG A 197 5.74 27.54 32.40
C ARG A 197 4.95 28.80 32.86
N ALA A 198 3.71 28.94 32.35
CA ALA A 198 2.83 30.03 32.75
C ALA A 198 2.46 29.94 34.23
N LYS A 199 2.17 28.72 34.71
CA LYS A 199 1.89 28.45 36.13
C LYS A 199 3.09 28.76 37.04
N GLU A 200 4.30 28.42 36.61
CA GLU A 200 5.53 28.72 37.32
C GLU A 200 5.75 30.25 37.42
N ARG A 201 5.55 30.98 36.31
CA ARG A 201 5.60 32.45 36.30
C ARG A 201 4.52 33.08 37.20
N MET A 202 3.29 32.55 37.12
CA MET A 202 2.20 33.01 38.01
C MET A 202 2.56 32.84 39.49
N LYS A 203 3.13 31.70 39.86
CA LYS A 203 3.63 31.43 41.20
C LYS A 203 4.69 32.44 41.62
N SER A 204 5.67 32.72 40.76
CA SER A 204 6.73 33.70 41.03
C SER A 204 6.18 35.13 41.25
N VAL A 205 5.19 35.53 40.45
CA VAL A 205 4.50 36.83 40.61
C VAL A 205 3.73 36.91 41.94
N ARG A 206 2.98 35.84 42.24
CA ARG A 206 2.20 35.77 43.50
C ARG A 206 3.08 35.85 44.74
N ASP A 207 4.24 35.14 44.70
CA ASP A 207 5.17 35.07 45.82
C ASP A 207 6.12 36.28 45.91
N SER A 208 6.07 37.25 44.94
CA SER A 208 6.85 38.49 44.99
C SER A 208 6.40 39.39 46.13
N VAL A 209 7.37 40.08 46.74
CA VAL A 209 7.16 41.01 47.87
C VAL A 209 7.90 42.31 47.60
N VAL A 210 7.43 43.40 48.17
CA VAL A 210 8.11 44.70 48.14
C VAL A 210 9.40 44.56 48.96
N GLN A 211 10.54 44.89 48.35
CA GLN A 211 11.82 44.95 49.06
C GLN A 211 11.87 46.24 49.91
N LYS A 212 11.79 46.07 51.22
CA LYS A 212 11.84 47.23 52.17
C LYS A 212 13.28 47.67 52.30
N SER A 213 13.47 48.99 52.24
CA SER A 213 14.77 49.64 52.50
C SER A 213 14.64 50.51 53.75
N TRP A 214 15.68 50.53 54.58
CA TRP A 214 15.68 51.25 55.85
C TRP A 214 15.51 52.81 55.75
N PHE A 215 15.69 53.35 54.54
CA PHE A 215 15.46 54.79 54.26
C PHE A 215 14.18 55.04 53.44
N MET A 216 13.28 54.06 53.29
CA MET A 216 12.02 54.24 52.62
C MET A 216 10.99 54.86 53.59
N SER A 217 10.28 55.93 53.15
CA SER A 217 9.16 56.44 53.92
C SER A 217 7.99 55.49 53.96
N GLN A 218 7.24 55.44 55.01
CA GLN A 218 6.07 54.62 55.21
C GLN A 218 5.03 54.78 54.07
N GLU A 219 4.75 56.04 53.71
CA GLU A 219 3.84 56.39 52.61
C GLU A 219 4.26 55.75 51.24
N ARG A 220 5.57 55.74 50.99
CA ARG A 220 6.12 55.09 49.77
C ARG A 220 6.05 53.55 49.82
N GLU A 221 6.23 52.98 51.00
CA GLU A 221 6.08 51.54 51.23
C GLU A 221 4.63 51.12 50.97
N GLU A 222 3.63 51.81 51.55
CA GLU A 222 2.21 51.57 51.36
C GLU A 222 1.80 51.71 49.90
N SER A 223 2.28 52.71 49.18
CA SER A 223 1.97 52.92 47.76
C SER A 223 2.56 51.80 46.87
N LEU A 224 3.74 51.30 47.22
CA LEU A 224 4.35 50.17 46.49
C LEU A 224 3.65 48.83 46.77
N GLU A 225 3.19 48.61 48.00
CA GLU A 225 2.42 47.40 48.36
C GLU A 225 1.06 47.41 47.64
N GLU A 226 0.38 48.52 47.53
CA GLU A 226 -0.87 48.71 46.82
C GLU A 226 -0.66 48.46 45.29
N ALA A 227 0.38 49.06 44.70
CA ALA A 227 0.74 48.86 43.31
C ALA A 227 1.08 47.39 43.01
N LEU A 228 1.80 46.71 43.90
CA LEU A 228 2.12 45.31 43.76
C LEU A 228 0.87 44.43 43.85
N LYS A 229 -0.07 44.78 44.74
CA LYS A 229 -1.35 44.08 44.86
C LYS A 229 -2.16 44.15 43.56
N LEU A 230 -2.33 45.37 43.03
CA LEU A 230 -3.02 45.62 41.77
C LEU A 230 -2.35 44.87 40.60
N TYR A 231 -1.01 44.86 40.55
CA TYR A 231 -0.26 44.13 39.56
C TYR A 231 -0.51 42.60 39.64
N LYS A 232 -0.50 42.04 40.83
CA LYS A 232 -0.79 40.61 41.05
C LYS A 232 -2.20 40.22 40.59
N GLU A 233 -3.21 41.05 40.96
CA GLU A 233 -4.60 40.82 40.57
C GLU A 233 -4.77 40.89 39.05
N ALA A 234 -4.18 41.86 38.38
CA ALA A 234 -4.21 41.99 36.92
C ALA A 234 -3.48 40.82 36.22
N TYR A 235 -2.35 40.37 36.79
CA TYR A 235 -1.60 39.24 36.25
C TYR A 235 -2.37 37.90 36.40
N GLU A 236 -3.03 37.71 37.57
CA GLU A 236 -3.86 36.53 37.82
C GLU A 236 -5.04 36.46 36.86
N HIS A 237 -5.72 37.56 36.63
CA HIS A 237 -6.83 37.64 35.68
C HIS A 237 -6.38 37.23 34.28
N ARG A 238 -5.29 37.85 33.79
CA ARG A 238 -4.71 37.50 32.48
C ARG A 238 -4.29 36.03 32.40
N TYR A 239 -3.64 35.48 33.43
CA TYR A 239 -3.27 34.10 33.50
C TYR A 239 -4.47 33.15 33.35
N ASN A 240 -5.56 33.47 34.09
CA ASN A 240 -6.78 32.64 34.04
C ASN A 240 -7.45 32.70 32.67
N ASP A 241 -7.48 33.85 32.02
CA ASP A 241 -8.01 33.98 30.65
C ASP A 241 -7.18 33.18 29.67
N GLU A 242 -5.86 33.31 29.68
CA GLU A 242 -4.94 32.55 28.80
C GLU A 242 -5.05 31.04 29.07
N GLU A 243 -5.13 30.62 30.33
CA GLU A 243 -5.28 29.18 30.68
C GLU A 243 -6.61 28.63 30.22
N SER A 244 -7.69 29.39 30.29
CA SER A 244 -8.99 29.03 29.74
C SER A 244 -8.90 28.77 28.22
N VAL A 245 -8.16 29.61 27.48
CA VAL A 245 -7.92 29.42 26.05
C VAL A 245 -7.10 28.15 25.79
N ARG A 246 -6.03 27.90 26.57
CA ARG A 246 -5.21 26.69 26.45
C ARG A 246 -6.05 25.42 26.66
N GLN A 247 -6.90 25.40 27.70
CA GLN A 247 -7.79 24.25 27.99
C GLN A 247 -8.80 24.02 26.86
N LYS A 248 -9.38 25.09 26.28
CA LYS A 248 -10.26 24.99 25.11
C LYS A 248 -9.52 24.38 23.89
N ASN A 249 -8.28 24.79 23.66
CA ASN A 249 -7.45 24.26 22.57
C ASN A 249 -7.14 22.78 22.78
N ILE A 250 -6.79 22.35 23.99
CA ILE A 250 -6.56 20.94 24.33
C ILE A 250 -7.84 20.13 24.05
N ALA A 251 -9.00 20.57 24.54
CA ALA A 251 -10.26 19.87 24.31
C ALA A 251 -10.62 19.76 22.82
N GLN A 252 -10.29 20.77 22.01
CA GLN A 252 -10.48 20.70 20.56
C GLN A 252 -9.55 19.66 19.90
N LEU A 253 -8.29 19.58 20.32
CA LEU A 253 -7.34 18.58 19.81
C LEU A 253 -7.77 17.16 20.21
N GLU A 254 -8.23 16.96 21.44
CA GLU A 254 -8.76 15.68 21.91
C GLU A 254 -9.99 15.24 21.10
N LYS A 255 -10.92 16.14 20.84
CA LYS A 255 -12.07 15.86 19.98
C LYS A 255 -11.68 15.50 18.55
N ARG A 256 -10.59 16.09 18.02
CA ARG A 256 -10.05 15.71 16.70
C ARG A 256 -9.44 14.30 16.73
N GLN A 257 -8.67 13.98 17.77
CA GLN A 257 -8.11 12.64 17.94
C GLN A 257 -9.21 11.57 18.04
N GLU A 258 -10.24 11.83 18.84
CA GLU A 258 -11.38 10.92 18.98
C GLU A 258 -12.07 10.64 17.63
N ARG A 259 -12.27 11.66 16.79
CA ARG A 259 -12.84 11.47 15.44
C ARG A 259 -11.96 10.57 14.58
N ILE A 260 -10.62 10.76 14.63
CA ILE A 260 -9.69 9.93 13.87
C ILE A 260 -9.73 8.47 14.35
N TYR A 261 -9.76 8.24 15.67
CA TYR A 261 -9.91 6.89 16.22
C TYR A 261 -11.22 6.21 15.79
N ASN A 262 -12.32 6.97 15.80
CA ASN A 262 -13.61 6.46 15.33
C ASN A 262 -13.56 6.12 13.82
N THR A 263 -12.86 6.90 13.01
CA THR A 263 -12.64 6.62 11.58
C THR A 263 -11.79 5.36 11.38
N ILE A 264 -10.72 5.18 12.15
CA ILE A 264 -9.87 3.97 12.12
C ILE A 264 -10.70 2.73 12.45
N ASN A 265 -11.52 2.79 13.51
CA ASN A 265 -12.36 1.67 13.94
C ASN A 265 -13.41 1.34 12.88
N ALA A 266 -14.03 2.34 12.26
CA ALA A 266 -14.99 2.15 11.18
C ALA A 266 -14.31 1.51 9.94
N LEU A 267 -13.09 1.94 9.60
CA LEU A 267 -12.34 1.38 8.49
C LEU A 267 -11.95 -0.09 8.74
N ARG A 268 -11.45 -0.40 9.93
CA ARG A 268 -11.14 -1.79 10.34
C ARG A 268 -12.37 -2.69 10.28
N LYS A 269 -13.52 -2.19 10.72
CA LYS A 269 -14.77 -2.96 10.63
C LYS A 269 -15.13 -3.25 9.18
N ARG A 270 -15.08 -2.25 8.29
CA ARG A 270 -15.38 -2.43 6.86
C ARG A 270 -14.42 -3.43 6.20
N GLU A 271 -13.14 -3.37 6.57
CA GLU A 271 -12.15 -4.36 6.11
C GLU A 271 -12.50 -5.77 6.59
N THR A 272 -12.86 -5.93 7.86
CA THR A 272 -13.29 -7.23 8.40
C THR A 272 -14.54 -7.76 7.69
N ASP A 273 -15.52 -6.88 7.44
CA ASP A 273 -16.76 -7.25 6.72
C ASP A 273 -16.44 -7.65 5.25
N PHE A 274 -15.51 -6.96 4.59
CA PHE A 274 -15.06 -7.29 3.25
C PHE A 274 -14.32 -8.64 3.20
N GLN A 275 -13.40 -8.88 4.13
CA GLN A 275 -12.70 -10.16 4.24
C GLN A 275 -13.66 -11.30 4.54
N GLY A 276 -14.67 -11.08 5.36
CA GLY A 276 -15.75 -12.05 5.59
C GLY A 276 -16.54 -12.40 4.32
N LEU A 277 -16.80 -11.40 3.47
CA LEU A 277 -17.44 -11.61 2.17
C LEU A 277 -16.53 -12.42 1.23
N VAL A 278 -15.25 -12.09 1.15
CA VAL A 278 -14.25 -12.83 0.37
C VAL A 278 -14.20 -14.29 0.80
N GLN A 279 -14.07 -14.55 2.10
CA GLN A 279 -14.04 -15.91 2.66
C GLN A 279 -15.33 -16.70 2.39
N LEU A 280 -16.48 -16.04 2.48
CA LEU A 280 -17.76 -16.66 2.15
C LEU A 280 -17.81 -17.10 0.68
N VAL A 281 -17.39 -16.24 -0.23
CA VAL A 281 -17.37 -16.55 -1.66
C VAL A 281 -16.34 -17.64 -1.96
N GLU A 282 -15.16 -17.61 -1.37
CA GLU A 282 -14.17 -18.70 -1.48
C GLU A 282 -14.71 -20.03 -1.00
N TYR A 283 -15.38 -20.05 0.16
CA TYR A 283 -16.03 -21.25 0.68
C TYR A 283 -17.08 -21.79 -0.29
N MET A 284 -17.90 -20.92 -0.90
CA MET A 284 -18.89 -21.32 -1.90
C MET A 284 -18.21 -21.90 -3.15
N LEU A 285 -17.15 -21.28 -3.64
CA LEU A 285 -16.42 -21.75 -4.81
C LEU A 285 -15.65 -23.05 -4.57
N SER A 286 -15.19 -23.30 -3.34
CA SER A 286 -14.52 -24.55 -2.98
C SER A 286 -15.44 -25.77 -2.93
N ASN A 287 -16.74 -25.55 -2.85
CA ASN A 287 -17.75 -26.62 -2.83
C ASN A 287 -18.36 -26.80 -4.22
N ALA A 288 -18.20 -27.98 -4.83
CA ALA A 288 -18.67 -28.27 -6.18
C ALA A 288 -20.18 -28.03 -6.39
N PHE A 289 -21.00 -28.23 -5.36
CA PHE A 289 -22.44 -27.95 -5.42
C PHE A 289 -22.70 -26.45 -5.53
N TRP A 290 -22.09 -25.66 -4.64
CA TRP A 290 -22.33 -24.22 -4.61
C TRP A 290 -21.67 -23.48 -5.79
N SER A 291 -20.50 -23.90 -6.24
CA SER A 291 -19.80 -23.30 -7.39
C SER A 291 -20.59 -23.39 -8.69
N ALA A 292 -21.36 -24.50 -8.87
CA ALA A 292 -22.19 -24.71 -10.06
C ALA A 292 -23.54 -23.93 -9.99
N GLU A 293 -24.01 -23.62 -8.81
CA GLU A 293 -25.38 -23.12 -8.60
C GLU A 293 -25.46 -21.62 -8.32
N ILE A 294 -24.40 -20.99 -7.79
CA ILE A 294 -24.46 -19.59 -7.35
C ILE A 294 -23.99 -18.65 -8.43
N THR A 295 -24.87 -17.71 -8.82
CA THR A 295 -24.55 -16.66 -9.81
C THR A 295 -24.53 -15.25 -9.19
N GLN A 296 -25.28 -15.05 -8.10
CA GLN A 296 -25.41 -13.73 -7.52
C GLN A 296 -25.44 -13.77 -6.00
N VAL A 297 -24.75 -12.84 -5.39
CA VAL A 297 -24.74 -12.58 -3.95
C VAL A 297 -25.19 -11.14 -3.71
N VAL A 298 -26.28 -10.95 -2.98
CA VAL A 298 -26.82 -9.61 -2.67
C VAL A 298 -26.48 -9.25 -1.24
N VAL A 299 -25.75 -8.16 -1.07
CA VAL A 299 -25.25 -7.72 0.24
C VAL A 299 -25.94 -6.42 0.64
N SER A 300 -26.40 -6.34 1.90
CA SER A 300 -26.98 -5.12 2.46
C SER A 300 -25.93 -4.02 2.66
N GLU A 301 -26.37 -2.77 2.86
CA GLU A 301 -25.48 -1.61 3.10
C GLU A 301 -24.53 -1.83 4.29
N SER A 302 -25.01 -2.47 5.35
CA SER A 302 -24.21 -2.78 6.55
C SER A 302 -23.32 -4.00 6.41
N GLY A 303 -23.39 -4.75 5.28
CA GLY A 303 -22.71 -6.04 5.15
C GLY A 303 -23.28 -7.18 6.01
N SER A 304 -24.24 -6.87 6.89
CA SER A 304 -24.75 -7.84 7.89
C SER A 304 -25.77 -8.84 7.34
N THR A 305 -26.40 -8.56 6.20
CA THR A 305 -27.36 -9.45 5.56
C THR A 305 -26.88 -9.80 4.17
N ILE A 306 -26.71 -11.09 3.92
CA ILE A 306 -26.29 -11.64 2.63
C ILE A 306 -27.39 -12.56 2.13
N LYS A 307 -27.85 -12.35 0.89
CA LYS A 307 -28.79 -13.23 0.19
C LYS A 307 -28.09 -13.84 -1.01
N ILE A 308 -28.21 -15.14 -1.17
CA ILE A 308 -27.58 -15.91 -2.24
C ILE A 308 -28.65 -16.33 -3.22
N TYR A 309 -28.42 -16.10 -4.51
CA TYR A 309 -29.33 -16.45 -5.59
C TYR A 309 -28.71 -17.52 -6.47
N PRO A 310 -29.37 -18.68 -6.60
CA PRO A 310 -28.94 -19.76 -7.48
C PRO A 310 -29.27 -19.48 -8.95
N LEU A 311 -28.69 -20.26 -9.83
CA LEU A 311 -28.98 -20.24 -11.27
C LEU A 311 -30.47 -20.57 -11.50
N GLN A 312 -31.16 -19.79 -12.33
CA GLN A 312 -32.61 -19.97 -12.55
C GLN A 312 -33.04 -21.35 -13.08
N THR A 313 -32.11 -22.11 -13.67
CA THR A 313 -32.37 -23.49 -14.14
C THR A 313 -32.71 -24.45 -13.03
N SER A 314 -32.22 -24.27 -11.80
CA SER A 314 -32.50 -25.11 -10.64
C SER A 314 -33.87 -24.79 -10.00
N LEU A 315 -34.42 -23.59 -10.18
CA LEU A 315 -35.70 -23.17 -9.63
C LEU A 315 -36.90 -23.93 -10.22
N LYS A 316 -36.79 -24.45 -11.46
CA LYS A 316 -37.87 -25.26 -12.07
C LYS A 316 -37.97 -26.67 -11.48
N GLN A 317 -36.85 -27.23 -11.01
CA GLN A 317 -36.87 -28.57 -10.40
C GLN A 317 -37.20 -28.59 -8.90
N ASN A 318 -36.96 -27.45 -8.18
CA ASN A 318 -37.21 -27.40 -6.75
C ASN A 318 -38.67 -27.01 -6.35
N LYS A 319 -39.53 -26.64 -7.30
CA LYS A 319 -40.97 -26.46 -6.97
C LYS A 319 -41.71 -27.75 -6.62
N GLU A 320 -41.09 -28.91 -6.88
CA GLU A 320 -41.66 -30.22 -6.52
C GLU A 320 -41.04 -30.85 -5.24
N ARG A 321 -40.15 -30.17 -4.54
CA ARG A 321 -39.44 -30.72 -3.36
C ARG A 321 -39.65 -29.93 -2.07
N ILE A 322 -40.64 -29.04 -2.01
CA ILE A 322 -41.05 -28.43 -0.74
C ILE A 322 -42.33 -29.15 -0.31
N PHE A 323 -42.15 -30.25 0.37
CA PHE A 323 -43.13 -30.85 1.24
C PHE A 323 -42.48 -31.18 2.58
#